data_cc34de8053b4377d9afa70c47e866c6f
#
_entry.id   cc34de8053b4377d9afa70c47e866c6f
#
_cell.length_a   1.000
_cell.length_b   1.000
_cell.length_c   1.000
_cell.angle_alpha   90.00
_cell.angle_beta   90.00
_cell.angle_gamma   90.00
#
_symmetry.space_group_name_H-M   'P 1'
#
loop_
_entity.id
_entity.type
_entity.pdbx_description
1 polymer ?
#
loop_
_entity_poly.entity_id
_entity_poly.type
_entity_poly.pdbx_seq_one_letter_code
_entity_poly.pdbx_strand_id
1 'polypeptide(L)'
;MKTHLRITREMLVNVRIDLARPHAFAHERVGFITCKFGSIDPSGVVILAQSYYPVADEDYIRDPRYGALIGSDAFRKAFQVAYNNNIGLFHIHMHPHQGVPRPSRIDLLETARFVPDFFNVRPALLHGALVLSRDSLSGRVWTSAHMPPKPITHITIVGAPIETLGYRR
;
A
#
# COMPACT_ATOMS: atom_id res chain seq x y z
N MET A 1 -17.42 7.73 -4.36
CA MET A 1 -16.36 8.39 -3.55
C MET A 1 -15.11 8.50 -4.39
N LYS A 2 -14.65 9.70 -4.66
CA LYS A 2 -13.35 9.95 -5.30
C LYS A 2 -12.24 9.75 -4.26
N THR A 3 -11.14 9.12 -4.64
CA THR A 3 -10.00 8.86 -3.75
C THR A 3 -8.74 9.43 -4.37
N HIS A 4 -8.00 10.22 -3.61
CA HIS A 4 -6.80 10.89 -4.06
C HIS A 4 -5.63 10.60 -3.11
N LEU A 5 -4.70 9.75 -3.53
CA LEU A 5 -3.47 9.49 -2.79
C LEU A 5 -2.45 10.61 -3.08
N ARG A 6 -1.86 11.15 -2.03
CA ARG A 6 -0.70 12.04 -2.09
C ARG A 6 0.47 11.39 -1.39
N ILE A 7 1.57 11.26 -2.10
CA ILE A 7 2.82 10.68 -1.62
C ILE A 7 3.98 11.57 -2.01
N THR A 8 4.95 11.78 -1.13
CA THR A 8 6.14 12.58 -1.48
C THR A 8 7.05 11.81 -2.42
N ARG A 9 7.75 12.54 -3.29
CA ARG A 9 8.77 11.96 -4.18
C ARG A 9 9.84 11.22 -3.40
N GLU A 10 10.33 11.83 -2.33
CA GLU A 10 11.34 11.24 -1.46
C GLU A 10 10.88 9.88 -0.91
N MET A 11 9.67 9.81 -0.34
CA MET A 11 9.13 8.54 0.16
C MET A 11 9.02 7.52 -0.96
N LEU A 12 8.50 7.90 -2.13
CA LEU A 12 8.33 6.99 -3.27
C LEU A 12 9.66 6.44 -3.77
N VAL A 13 10.71 7.26 -3.78
CA VAL A 13 12.08 6.83 -4.13
C VAL A 13 12.60 5.83 -3.09
N ASN A 14 12.48 6.14 -1.81
CA ASN A 14 12.92 5.25 -0.73
C ASN A 14 12.19 3.90 -0.75
N VAL A 15 10.88 3.92 -0.98
CA VAL A 15 10.06 2.70 -1.13
C VAL A 15 10.56 1.86 -2.32
N ARG A 16 10.81 2.48 -3.48
CA ARG A 16 11.32 1.75 -4.66
C ARG A 16 12.69 1.14 -4.41
N ILE A 17 13.59 1.88 -3.77
CA ILE A 17 14.94 1.38 -3.44
C ILE A 17 14.82 0.16 -2.52
N ASP A 18 13.99 0.22 -1.49
CA ASP A 18 13.81 -0.88 -0.56
C ASP A 18 13.18 -2.10 -1.23
N LEU A 19 12.06 -1.91 -1.93
CA LEU A 19 11.33 -3.01 -2.58
C LEU A 19 12.11 -3.66 -3.74
N ALA A 20 13.09 -2.95 -4.32
CA ALA A 20 13.97 -3.48 -5.36
C ALA A 20 15.16 -4.29 -4.81
N ARG A 21 15.40 -4.28 -3.49
CA ARG A 21 16.50 -5.06 -2.89
C ARG A 21 16.26 -6.56 -3.08
N PRO A 22 17.28 -7.34 -3.43
CA PRO A 22 17.13 -8.79 -3.48
C PRO A 22 16.83 -9.35 -2.09
N HIS A 23 16.13 -10.48 -2.05
CA HIS A 23 15.89 -11.26 -0.84
C HIS A 23 16.43 -12.68 -1.02
N ALA A 24 16.80 -13.36 0.06
CA ALA A 24 17.43 -14.67 0.00
C ALA A 24 16.55 -15.75 -0.66
N PHE A 25 15.23 -15.63 -0.59
CA PHE A 25 14.29 -16.59 -1.15
C PHE A 25 12.96 -15.99 -1.66
N ALA A 26 12.56 -14.80 -1.21
CA ALA A 26 11.36 -14.15 -1.72
C ALA A 26 11.67 -13.46 -3.07
N HIS A 27 10.74 -13.55 -4.01
CA HIS A 27 10.87 -12.92 -5.34
C HIS A 27 10.50 -11.44 -5.31
N GLU A 28 9.72 -11.04 -4.33
CA GLU A 28 9.25 -9.67 -4.12
C GLU A 28 9.48 -9.26 -2.68
N ARG A 29 9.65 -7.96 -2.47
CA ARG A 29 9.61 -7.37 -1.14
C ARG A 29 8.29 -6.67 -0.93
N VAL A 30 7.89 -6.58 0.33
CA VAL A 30 6.67 -5.91 0.75
C VAL A 30 6.95 -4.95 1.91
N GLY A 31 6.05 -4.00 2.09
CA GLY A 31 6.09 -3.08 3.22
C GLY A 31 4.71 -2.52 3.54
N PHE A 32 4.68 -1.58 4.47
CA PHE A 32 3.48 -0.88 4.85
C PHE A 32 3.69 0.62 4.77
N ILE A 33 2.68 1.34 4.25
CA ILE A 33 2.62 2.80 4.29
C ILE A 33 1.52 3.19 5.26
N THR A 34 1.85 4.06 6.20
CA THR A 34 0.86 4.68 7.07
C THR A 34 0.26 5.90 6.39
N CYS A 35 -1.05 6.10 6.56
CA CYS A 35 -1.77 7.17 5.89
C CYS A 35 -2.69 7.92 6.86
N LYS A 36 -2.72 9.26 6.73
CA LYS A 36 -3.75 10.13 7.28
C LYS A 36 -4.78 10.48 6.21
N PHE A 37 -5.91 10.97 6.62
CA PHE A 37 -7.04 11.24 5.73
C PHE A 37 -7.53 12.67 5.91
N GLY A 38 -7.95 13.26 4.80
CA GLY A 38 -8.58 14.58 4.76
C GLY A 38 -9.74 14.58 3.77
N SER A 39 -10.62 15.57 3.89
CA SER A 39 -11.71 15.80 2.94
C SER A 39 -11.24 16.75 1.84
N ILE A 40 -11.62 16.50 0.58
CA ILE A 40 -11.47 17.47 -0.51
C ILE A 40 -12.79 18.24 -0.69
N ASP A 41 -13.88 17.49 -0.66
CA ASP A 41 -15.26 17.92 -0.78
C ASP A 41 -16.17 16.83 -0.16
N PRO A 42 -17.48 17.02 -0.05
CA PRO A 42 -18.37 16.00 0.49
C PRO A 42 -18.35 14.64 -0.23
N SER A 43 -17.78 14.58 -1.45
CA SER A 43 -17.77 13.37 -2.29
C SER A 43 -16.42 12.67 -2.36
N GLY A 44 -15.35 13.24 -1.80
CA GLY A 44 -13.98 12.76 -1.97
C GLY A 44 -13.14 12.69 -0.69
N VAL A 45 -12.15 11.81 -0.70
CA VAL A 45 -11.17 11.67 0.37
C VAL A 45 -9.75 11.83 -0.17
N VAL A 46 -8.91 12.58 0.56
CA VAL A 46 -7.47 12.62 0.38
C VAL A 46 -6.83 11.61 1.30
N ILE A 47 -5.98 10.78 0.75
CA ILE A 47 -5.13 9.81 1.45
C ILE A 47 -3.71 10.40 1.46
N LEU A 48 -3.18 10.73 2.63
CA LEU A 48 -1.87 11.35 2.80
C LEU A 48 -0.88 10.30 3.32
N ALA A 49 0.02 9.84 2.46
CA ALA A 49 1.11 8.95 2.88
C ALA A 49 2.02 9.68 3.90
N GLN A 50 2.27 9.04 5.05
CA GLN A 50 3.03 9.62 6.15
C GLN A 50 4.40 8.99 6.35
N SER A 51 4.46 7.66 6.42
CA SER A 51 5.70 6.94 6.67
C SER A 51 5.67 5.59 5.98
N TYR A 52 6.84 5.09 5.60
CA TYR A 52 7.04 3.76 5.05
C TYR A 52 7.73 2.87 6.10
N TYR A 53 7.25 1.65 6.21
CA TYR A 53 7.76 0.61 7.11
C TYR A 53 8.08 -0.63 6.26
N PRO A 54 9.36 -0.91 5.98
CA PRO A 54 9.75 -2.14 5.30
C PRO A 54 9.47 -3.35 6.20
N VAL A 55 9.13 -4.47 5.58
CA VAL A 55 9.12 -5.76 6.28
C VAL A 55 10.56 -6.25 6.40
N ALA A 56 10.97 -6.60 7.61
CA ALA A 56 12.31 -7.11 7.88
C ALA A 56 12.52 -8.50 7.28
N ASP A 57 13.75 -8.83 6.90
CA ASP A 57 14.06 -10.08 6.18
C ASP A 57 13.66 -11.33 7.01
N GLU A 58 13.81 -11.28 8.32
CA GLU A 58 13.41 -12.35 9.25
C GLU A 58 11.90 -12.56 9.37
N ASP A 59 11.08 -11.60 8.95
CA ASP A 59 9.63 -11.69 8.99
C ASP A 59 9.05 -12.37 7.73
N TYR A 60 9.89 -12.72 6.73
CA TYR A 60 9.45 -13.46 5.55
C TYR A 60 9.42 -14.97 5.83
N ILE A 61 8.44 -15.63 5.23
CA ILE A 61 8.26 -17.09 5.28
C ILE A 61 8.60 -17.65 3.90
N ARG A 62 9.46 -18.69 3.88
CA ARG A 62 9.83 -19.34 2.63
C ARG A 62 8.68 -20.22 2.12
N ASP A 63 8.04 -19.77 1.04
CA ASP A 63 7.05 -20.55 0.30
C ASP A 63 7.14 -20.24 -1.20
N PRO A 64 7.57 -21.19 -2.05
CA PRO A 64 7.79 -20.94 -3.47
C PRO A 64 6.50 -20.71 -4.28
N ARG A 65 5.33 -20.87 -3.67
CA ARG A 65 4.03 -20.61 -4.30
C ARG A 65 3.68 -19.12 -4.35
N TYR A 66 4.38 -18.28 -3.57
CA TYR A 66 4.13 -16.85 -3.44
C TYR A 66 5.36 -16.04 -3.83
N GLY A 67 5.16 -14.86 -4.41
CA GLY A 67 6.23 -13.91 -4.66
C GLY A 67 6.84 -13.40 -3.35
N ALA A 68 5.99 -13.14 -2.36
CA ALA A 68 6.34 -12.84 -0.98
C ALA A 68 5.27 -13.41 -0.04
N LEU A 69 5.69 -14.09 1.02
CA LEU A 69 4.84 -14.47 2.13
C LEU A 69 5.44 -13.91 3.40
N ILE A 70 4.66 -13.15 4.18
CA ILE A 70 5.11 -12.56 5.45
C ILE A 70 4.41 -13.18 6.64
N GLY A 71 5.12 -13.28 7.74
CA GLY A 71 4.64 -13.87 8.98
C GLY A 71 3.74 -12.93 9.79
N SER A 72 3.13 -13.48 10.83
CA SER A 72 2.28 -12.74 11.76
C SER A 72 3.01 -11.59 12.47
N ASP A 73 4.33 -11.70 12.68
CA ASP A 73 5.13 -10.67 13.31
C ASP A 73 5.23 -9.39 12.47
N ALA A 74 5.32 -9.49 11.14
CA ALA A 74 5.25 -8.35 10.24
C ALA A 74 3.93 -7.57 10.42
N PHE A 75 2.81 -8.30 10.43
CA PHE A 75 1.49 -7.70 10.65
C PHE A 75 1.36 -7.10 12.05
N ARG A 76 1.83 -7.81 13.09
CA ARG A 76 1.80 -7.32 14.47
C ARG A 76 2.57 -6.00 14.62
N LYS A 77 3.76 -5.90 14.02
CA LYS A 77 4.56 -4.66 14.01
C LYS A 77 3.80 -3.52 13.33
N ALA A 78 3.21 -3.77 12.16
CA ALA A 78 2.42 -2.77 11.42
C ALA A 78 1.17 -2.34 12.20
N PHE A 79 0.46 -3.28 12.83
CA PHE A 79 -0.72 -2.99 13.65
C PHE A 79 -0.37 -2.16 14.88
N GLN A 80 0.77 -2.43 15.53
CA GLN A 80 1.23 -1.63 16.67
C GLN A 80 1.49 -0.18 16.27
N VAL A 81 2.09 0.05 15.08
CA VAL A 81 2.28 1.41 14.53
C VAL A 81 0.93 2.09 14.29
N ALA A 82 0.00 1.38 13.65
CA ALA A 82 -1.33 1.93 13.36
C ALA A 82 -2.11 2.27 14.65
N TYR A 83 -2.04 1.39 15.63
CA TYR A 83 -2.69 1.58 16.93
C TYR A 83 -2.13 2.79 17.66
N ASN A 84 -0.81 2.89 17.80
CA ASN A 84 -0.16 3.95 18.57
C ASN A 84 -0.36 5.35 17.95
N ASN A 85 -0.41 5.43 16.62
CA ASN A 85 -0.45 6.70 15.90
C ASN A 85 -1.85 7.10 15.39
N ASN A 86 -2.87 6.28 15.60
CA ASN A 86 -4.22 6.48 15.07
C ASN A 86 -4.21 6.76 13.55
N ILE A 87 -3.70 5.80 12.78
CA ILE A 87 -3.36 5.98 11.38
C ILE A 87 -3.81 4.76 10.55
N GLY A 88 -4.20 4.97 9.29
CA GLY A 88 -4.54 3.87 8.38
C GLY A 88 -3.30 3.17 7.82
N LEU A 89 -3.46 1.91 7.44
CA LEU A 89 -2.41 1.07 6.87
C LEU A 89 -2.69 0.72 5.41
N PHE A 90 -1.64 0.83 4.60
CA PHE A 90 -1.64 0.38 3.21
C PHE A 90 -0.47 -0.57 3.01
N HIS A 91 -0.78 -1.81 2.63
CA HIS A 91 0.24 -2.76 2.18
C HIS A 91 0.80 -2.29 0.84
N ILE A 92 2.08 -2.50 0.57
CA ILE A 92 2.72 -2.13 -0.69
C ILE A 92 3.73 -3.18 -1.12
N HIS A 93 3.74 -3.49 -2.42
CA HIS A 93 4.76 -4.30 -3.09
C HIS A 93 5.06 -3.74 -4.48
N MET A 94 6.05 -4.31 -5.18
CA MET A 94 6.49 -3.81 -6.48
C MET A 94 6.57 -4.93 -7.52
N HIS A 95 5.96 -4.68 -8.68
CA HIS A 95 6.15 -5.49 -9.89
C HIS A 95 7.30 -4.92 -10.75
N PRO A 96 8.22 -5.73 -11.26
CA PRO A 96 9.42 -5.28 -11.96
C PRO A 96 9.19 -4.89 -13.43
N HIS A 97 8.05 -4.28 -13.78
CA HIS A 97 7.73 -3.80 -15.13
C HIS A 97 7.57 -2.28 -15.17
N GLN A 98 7.39 -1.71 -16.36
CA GLN A 98 7.01 -0.31 -16.57
C GLN A 98 5.52 -0.17 -16.84
N GLY A 99 5.00 1.06 -16.70
CA GLY A 99 3.60 1.40 -16.89
C GLY A 99 2.75 1.17 -15.64
N VAL A 100 1.45 1.48 -15.75
CA VAL A 100 0.53 1.39 -14.62
C VAL A 100 0.41 -0.07 -14.14
N PRO A 101 0.82 -0.37 -12.92
CA PRO A 101 0.80 -1.74 -12.42
C PRO A 101 -0.63 -2.19 -12.16
N ARG A 102 -0.90 -3.45 -12.49
CA ARG A 102 -2.16 -4.12 -12.14
C ARG A 102 -1.86 -5.19 -11.09
N PRO A 103 -2.65 -5.28 -10.03
CA PRO A 103 -2.52 -6.38 -9.10
C PRO A 103 -2.76 -7.71 -9.83
N SER A 104 -1.94 -8.70 -9.52
CA SER A 104 -2.12 -10.07 -10.00
C SER A 104 -3.37 -10.71 -9.38
N ARG A 105 -3.77 -11.88 -9.87
CA ARG A 105 -4.86 -12.64 -9.25
C ARG A 105 -4.52 -13.02 -7.80
N ILE A 106 -3.27 -13.34 -7.53
CA ILE A 106 -2.80 -13.67 -6.18
C ILE A 106 -2.89 -12.43 -5.28
N ASP A 107 -2.41 -11.27 -5.74
CA ASP A 107 -2.51 -10.01 -4.97
C ASP A 107 -3.95 -9.67 -4.61
N LEU A 108 -4.88 -9.86 -5.55
CA LEU A 108 -6.30 -9.61 -5.33
C LEU A 108 -6.88 -10.53 -4.25
N LEU A 109 -6.54 -11.81 -4.27
CA LEU A 109 -6.99 -12.78 -3.28
C LEU A 109 -6.40 -12.52 -1.90
N GLU A 110 -5.08 -12.33 -1.83
CA GLU A 110 -4.38 -12.14 -0.56
C GLU A 110 -4.75 -10.79 0.09
N THR A 111 -4.79 -9.70 -0.68
CA THR A 111 -5.20 -8.40 -0.13
C THR A 111 -6.67 -8.40 0.33
N ALA A 112 -7.55 -9.11 -0.36
CA ALA A 112 -8.94 -9.29 0.10
C ALA A 112 -9.04 -10.11 1.38
N ARG A 113 -8.04 -10.94 1.68
CA ARG A 113 -7.97 -11.77 2.87
C ARG A 113 -7.44 -10.99 4.08
N PHE A 114 -6.33 -10.28 3.95
CA PHE A 114 -5.65 -9.67 5.10
C PHE A 114 -5.99 -8.19 5.34
N VAL A 115 -6.35 -7.39 4.31
CA VAL A 115 -6.68 -5.96 4.53
C VAL A 115 -7.90 -5.75 5.44
N PRO A 116 -8.95 -6.60 5.39
CA PRO A 116 -10.04 -6.53 6.37
C PRO A 116 -9.58 -6.58 7.83
N ASP A 117 -8.50 -7.29 8.15
CA ASP A 117 -7.98 -7.39 9.52
C ASP A 117 -7.41 -6.07 10.04
N PHE A 118 -7.03 -5.13 9.16
CA PHE A 118 -6.57 -3.80 9.56
C PHE A 118 -7.66 -3.01 10.28
N PHE A 119 -8.92 -3.29 9.97
CA PHE A 119 -10.09 -2.68 10.62
C PHE A 119 -10.27 -3.15 12.06
N ASN A 120 -9.71 -4.30 12.46
CA ASN A 120 -9.71 -4.74 13.85
C ASN A 120 -8.87 -3.79 14.74
N VAL A 121 -7.91 -3.08 14.14
CA VAL A 121 -7.03 -2.15 14.85
C VAL A 121 -7.55 -0.72 14.78
N ARG A 122 -8.05 -0.31 13.60
CA ARG A 122 -8.55 1.06 13.35
C ARG A 122 -9.82 1.02 12.49
N PRO A 123 -10.98 0.66 13.07
CA PRO A 123 -12.23 0.44 12.32
C PRO A 123 -12.79 1.68 11.62
N ALA A 124 -12.47 2.87 12.13
CA ALA A 124 -12.98 4.14 11.59
C ALA A 124 -12.09 4.74 10.49
N LEU A 125 -10.93 4.12 10.20
CA LEU A 125 -9.99 4.63 9.21
C LEU A 125 -10.07 3.80 7.91
N LEU A 126 -9.59 4.38 6.82
CA LEU A 126 -9.45 3.67 5.56
C LEU A 126 -8.15 2.84 5.58
N HIS A 127 -8.19 1.70 4.92
CA HIS A 127 -7.04 0.84 4.72
C HIS A 127 -6.94 0.43 3.27
N GLY A 128 -5.78 -0.10 2.84
CA GLY A 128 -5.63 -0.39 1.44
C GLY A 128 -4.43 -1.24 1.05
N ALA A 129 -4.27 -1.36 -0.27
CA ALA A 129 -3.13 -1.99 -0.89
C ALA A 129 -2.67 -1.17 -2.11
N LEU A 130 -1.37 -1.06 -2.25
CA LEU A 130 -0.68 -0.33 -3.31
C LEU A 130 0.21 -1.31 -4.08
N VAL A 131 0.30 -1.11 -5.38
CA VAL A 131 1.24 -1.82 -6.25
C VAL A 131 2.08 -0.80 -6.98
N LEU A 132 3.39 -0.91 -6.87
CA LEU A 132 4.36 -0.13 -7.62
C LEU A 132 4.77 -0.85 -8.91
N SER A 133 5.11 -0.08 -9.91
CA SER A 133 6.02 -0.47 -11.00
C SER A 133 7.29 0.40 -10.94
N ARG A 134 8.17 0.22 -11.91
CA ARG A 134 9.41 1.01 -11.98
C ARG A 134 9.15 2.51 -12.13
N ASP A 135 8.03 2.90 -12.73
CA ASP A 135 7.70 4.29 -13.11
C ASP A 135 6.29 4.74 -12.68
N SER A 136 5.47 3.83 -12.15
CA SER A 136 4.07 4.15 -11.83
C SER A 136 3.62 3.51 -10.51
N LEU A 137 2.39 3.82 -10.11
CA LEU A 137 1.75 3.36 -8.88
C LEU A 137 0.26 3.20 -9.12
N SER A 138 -0.33 2.15 -8.60
CA SER A 138 -1.78 1.98 -8.49
C SER A 138 -2.17 1.52 -7.10
N GLY A 139 -3.47 1.55 -6.78
CA GLY A 139 -3.90 1.08 -5.47
C GLY A 139 -5.40 0.92 -5.35
N ARG A 140 -5.78 0.27 -4.27
CA ARG A 140 -7.16 0.02 -3.87
C ARG A 140 -7.35 0.40 -2.41
N VAL A 141 -8.53 0.91 -2.08
CA VAL A 141 -8.88 1.33 -0.73
C VAL A 141 -10.16 0.64 -0.27
N TRP A 142 -10.14 0.14 0.94
CA TRP A 142 -11.30 -0.40 1.67
C TRP A 142 -11.85 0.69 2.58
N THR A 143 -13.16 0.83 2.60
CA THR A 143 -13.89 1.76 3.49
C THR A 143 -14.43 1.08 4.74
N SER A 144 -14.48 -0.24 4.73
CA SER A 144 -14.77 -1.10 5.89
C SER A 144 -14.31 -2.53 5.59
N ALA A 145 -14.24 -3.37 6.61
CA ALA A 145 -13.85 -4.77 6.49
C ALA A 145 -14.77 -5.59 5.56
N HIS A 146 -16.03 -5.19 5.43
CA HIS A 146 -17.07 -5.96 4.73
C HIS A 146 -17.40 -5.45 3.32
N MET A 147 -16.82 -4.33 2.93
CA MET A 147 -17.08 -3.74 1.62
C MET A 147 -15.97 -4.04 0.63
N PRO A 148 -16.30 -4.31 -0.64
CA PRO A 148 -15.29 -4.50 -1.67
C PRO A 148 -14.43 -3.23 -1.82
N PRO A 149 -13.15 -3.39 -2.09
CA PRO A 149 -12.26 -2.25 -2.28
C PRO A 149 -12.60 -1.46 -3.56
N LYS A 150 -12.35 -0.16 -3.49
CA LYS A 150 -12.47 0.76 -4.63
C LYS A 150 -11.08 1.14 -5.14
N PRO A 151 -10.90 1.39 -6.45
CA PRO A 151 -9.63 1.88 -6.97
C PRO A 151 -9.33 3.29 -6.42
N ILE A 152 -8.06 3.59 -6.20
CA ILE A 152 -7.59 4.95 -5.98
C ILE A 152 -7.64 5.67 -7.33
N THR A 153 -8.44 6.73 -7.41
CA THR A 153 -8.77 7.38 -8.69
C THR A 153 -7.72 8.38 -9.17
N HIS A 154 -6.98 8.98 -8.23
CA HIS A 154 -5.92 9.95 -8.51
C HIS A 154 -4.74 9.73 -7.59
N ILE A 155 -3.54 9.91 -8.11
CA ILE A 155 -2.30 9.87 -7.34
C ILE A 155 -1.49 11.09 -7.71
N THR A 156 -1.07 11.86 -6.70
CA THR A 156 -0.14 12.98 -6.87
C THR A 156 1.16 12.67 -6.16
N ILE A 157 2.26 12.74 -6.91
CA ILE A 157 3.62 12.70 -6.36
C ILE A 157 4.01 14.14 -6.03
N VAL A 158 4.11 14.44 -4.74
CA VAL A 158 4.45 15.78 -4.23
C VAL A 158 5.96 15.93 -4.19
N GLY A 159 6.46 16.98 -4.85
CA GLY A 159 7.89 17.27 -4.99
C GLY A 159 8.17 17.91 -6.35
N ALA A 160 9.39 18.33 -6.61
CA ALA A 160 9.76 18.98 -7.88
C ALA A 160 10.31 17.94 -8.88
N PRO A 161 9.70 17.77 -10.07
CA PRO A 161 8.40 18.29 -10.49
C PRO A 161 7.23 17.61 -9.80
N ILE A 162 6.05 18.26 -9.73
CA ILE A 162 4.82 17.62 -9.30
C ILE A 162 4.30 16.75 -10.43
N GLU A 163 4.01 15.49 -10.16
CA GLU A 163 3.45 14.55 -11.12
C GLU A 163 2.08 14.05 -10.65
N THR A 164 1.15 13.96 -11.58
CA THR A 164 -0.17 13.39 -11.34
C THR A 164 -0.35 12.16 -12.21
N LEU A 165 -0.62 11.03 -11.58
CA LEU A 165 -0.95 9.78 -12.23
C LEU A 165 -2.45 9.56 -12.09
N GLY A 166 -3.13 9.28 -13.18
CA GLY A 166 -4.57 9.06 -13.18
C GLY A 166 -4.93 7.82 -13.97
N TYR A 167 -6.04 7.20 -13.60
CA TYR A 167 -6.69 6.22 -14.45
C TYR A 167 -7.20 6.97 -15.69
N ARG A 168 -6.64 6.70 -16.87
CA ARG A 168 -7.31 7.06 -18.12
C ARG A 168 -8.60 6.23 -18.18
N ARG A 169 -9.72 6.91 -18.33
CA ARG A 169 -11.04 6.30 -18.58
C ARG A 169 -11.02 5.47 -19.86
#